data_7f0131fc3ba2e6863d5c767bb648e782
#
_entry.id   7f0131fc3ba2e6863d5c767bb648e782
#
_cell.length_a   1.000
_cell.length_b   1.000
_cell.length_c   1.000
_cell.angle_alpha   90.00
_cell.angle_beta   90.00
_cell.angle_gamma   90.00
#
_symmetry.space_group_name_H-M   'P 1'
#
loop_
_entity.id
_entity.type
_entity.pdbx_description
1 polymer ?
#
loop_
_entity_poly.entity_id
_entity_poly.type
_entity_poly.pdbx_seq_one_letter_code
_entity_poly.pdbx_strand_id
1 'polypeptide(L)'
;MTIVQETIKSSTTYKEVDQKRWFVRYLMLGAVGIILAIKLYLLLFIVDFTVGLYSFFTSFLLFNILFISYIKFKDPYIYAKSMYVSNGITYGISKPLVSIIVPVKNEEGNIRNCVQSCINSTYSNKEIIVVNDGSTDDTAAILDEMKKEEPSLNIIHLSESVGKKQAIEAASEIAKGEIFVSMDSDCDMACDAVEKAVKIFNSDRKIGAISGHGRVRGATTGNALLKMQDVYIDASCRILKGMETSFCSVTCCAGSLSFFRREAVMPYMHDWAHDKFLGMENFKFATDRRLTAFILGTKESSGLEDSSKSDDSASNIMHNIPVLAHCKNGLDTRTSSSGSDTKNTNNKLRYAWKIVYSQSIKVNVGVPETFPTLIRQQIRWRKSFIRSLFATGGIYWRRPFYAALLYYLQISLKFLRPLIVLKVLIFLPLSGDLITILLYFSGVLFAGMIYGVDFRLRNPGSSLWLYRPLFTFMTTFVYSWLIIYAAITIKKTAWR
;
A
#
# COMPACT_ATOMS: atom_id res chain seq x y z
N MET A 1 -21.40 18.89 34.23
CA MET A 1 -22.16 17.62 34.09
C MET A 1 -22.49 17.29 32.63
N THR A 2 -22.78 18.25 31.76
CA THR A 2 -23.17 18.04 30.34
C THR A 2 -22.08 17.45 29.44
N ILE A 3 -20.82 17.87 29.60
CA ILE A 3 -19.68 17.40 28.77
C ILE A 3 -19.35 15.92 29.04
N VAL A 4 -19.46 15.48 30.29
CA VAL A 4 -19.21 14.08 30.67
C VAL A 4 -20.31 13.15 30.13
N GLN A 5 -21.56 13.61 30.11
CA GLN A 5 -22.68 12.83 29.53
C GLN A 5 -22.62 12.72 28.02
N GLU A 6 -22.15 13.76 27.30
CA GLU A 6 -21.90 13.68 25.85
C GLU A 6 -20.75 12.74 25.51
N THR A 7 -19.68 12.76 26.31
CA THR A 7 -18.52 11.87 26.11
C THR A 7 -18.90 10.41 26.36
N ILE A 8 -19.74 10.12 27.34
CA ILE A 8 -20.23 8.77 27.63
C ILE A 8 -21.21 8.29 26.53
N LYS A 9 -22.11 9.13 26.06
CA LYS A 9 -23.00 8.80 24.93
C LYS A 9 -22.23 8.54 23.65
N SER A 10 -21.22 9.34 23.33
CA SER A 10 -20.36 9.11 22.15
C SER A 10 -19.55 7.82 22.24
N SER A 11 -19.07 7.46 23.43
CA SER A 11 -18.32 6.22 23.63
C SER A 11 -19.18 4.95 23.54
N THR A 12 -20.43 5.00 24.00
CA THR A 12 -21.39 3.88 23.90
C THR A 12 -21.83 3.65 22.45
N THR A 13 -22.17 4.71 21.73
CA THR A 13 -22.53 4.65 20.31
C THR A 13 -21.37 4.13 19.46
N TYR A 14 -20.14 4.53 19.77
CA TYR A 14 -18.94 4.05 19.07
C TYR A 14 -18.71 2.54 19.28
N LYS A 15 -18.88 2.05 20.51
CA LYS A 15 -18.75 0.62 20.84
C LYS A 15 -19.82 -0.24 20.15
N GLU A 16 -21.08 0.21 20.10
CA GLU A 16 -22.15 -0.52 19.41
C GLU A 16 -21.95 -0.59 17.89
N VAL A 17 -21.51 0.52 17.28
CA VAL A 17 -21.21 0.57 15.84
C VAL A 17 -20.03 -0.34 15.51
N ASP A 18 -19.02 -0.39 16.37
CA ASP A 18 -17.85 -1.24 16.15
C ASP A 18 -18.20 -2.72 16.35
N GLN A 19 -19.03 -3.07 17.32
CA GLN A 19 -19.50 -4.43 17.55
C GLN A 19 -20.35 -4.96 16.39
N LYS A 20 -21.25 -4.15 15.81
CA LYS A 20 -22.01 -4.51 14.60
C LYS A 20 -21.08 -4.74 13.39
N ARG A 21 -20.02 -3.91 13.24
CA ARG A 21 -19.03 -4.08 12.16
C ARG A 21 -18.25 -5.39 12.30
N TRP A 22 -17.87 -5.78 13.52
CA TRP A 22 -17.21 -7.05 13.76
C TRP A 22 -18.09 -8.23 13.44
N PHE A 23 -19.35 -8.22 13.86
CA PHE A 23 -20.32 -9.28 13.53
C PHE A 23 -20.45 -9.50 12.03
N VAL A 24 -20.64 -8.43 11.23
CA VAL A 24 -20.74 -8.56 9.77
C VAL A 24 -19.44 -9.07 9.15
N ARG A 25 -18.27 -8.68 9.66
CA ARG A 25 -16.99 -9.23 9.19
C ARG A 25 -16.86 -10.73 9.45
N TYR A 26 -17.29 -11.21 10.61
CA TYR A 26 -17.32 -12.66 10.89
C TYR A 26 -18.30 -13.39 9.99
N LEU A 27 -19.48 -12.83 9.73
CA LEU A 27 -20.42 -13.38 8.75
C LEU A 27 -19.82 -13.47 7.35
N MET A 28 -19.11 -12.42 6.91
CA MET A 28 -18.41 -12.42 5.62
C MET A 28 -17.32 -13.49 5.56
N LEU A 29 -16.53 -13.66 6.62
CA LEU A 29 -15.53 -14.72 6.69
C LEU A 29 -16.18 -16.10 6.65
N GLY A 30 -17.28 -16.30 7.39
CA GLY A 30 -18.06 -17.53 7.36
C GLY A 30 -18.60 -17.83 5.96
N ALA A 31 -19.20 -16.84 5.30
CA ALA A 31 -19.72 -16.99 3.93
C ALA A 31 -18.61 -17.37 2.93
N VAL A 32 -17.46 -16.72 3.00
CA VAL A 32 -16.32 -17.07 2.12
C VAL A 32 -15.77 -18.46 2.46
N GLY A 33 -15.77 -18.86 3.74
CA GLY A 33 -15.37 -20.20 4.18
C GLY A 33 -16.32 -21.29 3.66
N ILE A 34 -17.65 -21.07 3.73
CA ILE A 34 -18.66 -21.98 3.18
C ILE A 34 -18.50 -22.12 1.66
N ILE A 35 -18.32 -20.99 0.96
CA ILE A 35 -18.10 -21.01 -0.50
C ILE A 35 -16.81 -21.75 -0.85
N LEU A 36 -15.76 -21.64 -0.03
CA LEU A 36 -14.52 -22.37 -0.23
C LEU A 36 -14.75 -23.89 -0.10
N ALA A 37 -15.52 -24.32 0.89
CA ALA A 37 -15.89 -25.73 1.05
C ALA A 37 -16.76 -26.25 -0.11
N ILE A 38 -17.76 -25.47 -0.54
CA ILE A 38 -18.59 -25.78 -1.72
C ILE A 38 -17.71 -25.90 -2.98
N LYS A 39 -16.77 -24.99 -3.18
CA LYS A 39 -15.87 -25.04 -4.35
C LYS A 39 -14.95 -26.25 -4.33
N LEU A 40 -14.52 -26.69 -3.17
CA LEU A 40 -13.74 -27.93 -3.05
C LEU A 40 -14.58 -29.15 -3.47
N TYR A 41 -15.84 -29.23 -3.02
CA TYR A 41 -16.77 -30.27 -3.44
C TYR A 41 -17.02 -30.23 -4.95
N LEU A 42 -17.34 -29.05 -5.51
CA LEU A 42 -17.61 -28.88 -6.94
C LEU A 42 -16.39 -29.22 -7.80
N LEU A 43 -15.18 -28.88 -7.35
CA LEU A 43 -13.93 -29.20 -8.03
C LEU A 43 -13.74 -30.72 -8.20
N LEU A 44 -14.16 -31.50 -7.19
CA LEU A 44 -13.96 -32.95 -7.20
C LEU A 44 -14.99 -33.69 -8.07
N PHE A 45 -16.18 -33.14 -8.29
CA PHE A 45 -17.31 -33.90 -8.82
C PHE A 45 -18.03 -33.26 -10.01
N ILE A 46 -17.94 -31.96 -10.26
CA ILE A 46 -18.87 -31.29 -11.16
C ILE A 46 -18.21 -30.39 -12.21
N VAL A 47 -17.21 -29.59 -11.85
CA VAL A 47 -16.69 -28.53 -12.73
C VAL A 47 -15.42 -28.97 -13.49
N ASP A 48 -15.10 -28.25 -14.58
CA ASP A 48 -13.81 -28.39 -15.21
C ASP A 48 -12.68 -28.22 -14.20
N PHE A 49 -11.80 -29.21 -14.13
CA PHE A 49 -10.76 -29.30 -13.10
C PHE A 49 -9.85 -28.07 -13.04
N THR A 50 -9.41 -27.53 -14.19
CA THR A 50 -8.47 -26.41 -14.20
C THR A 50 -9.13 -25.10 -13.77
N VAL A 51 -10.35 -24.83 -14.20
CA VAL A 51 -11.13 -23.66 -13.79
C VAL A 51 -11.56 -23.78 -12.33
N GLY A 52 -11.97 -24.98 -11.91
CA GLY A 52 -12.31 -25.27 -10.52
C GLY A 52 -11.13 -25.06 -9.58
N LEU A 53 -9.95 -25.59 -9.91
CA LEU A 53 -8.73 -25.44 -9.14
C LEU A 53 -8.31 -23.97 -9.03
N TYR A 54 -8.33 -23.23 -10.13
CA TYR A 54 -8.08 -21.78 -10.11
C TYR A 54 -9.09 -21.02 -9.25
N SER A 55 -10.37 -21.36 -9.36
CA SER A 55 -11.47 -20.75 -8.60
C SER A 55 -11.35 -21.05 -7.11
N PHE A 56 -10.92 -22.26 -6.74
CA PHE A 56 -10.62 -22.63 -5.35
C PHE A 56 -9.47 -21.81 -4.79
N PHE A 57 -8.33 -21.76 -5.46
CA PHE A 57 -7.17 -20.99 -4.96
C PHE A 57 -7.40 -19.50 -4.91
N THR A 58 -8.19 -18.91 -5.82
CA THR A 58 -8.57 -17.49 -5.73
C THR A 58 -9.45 -17.22 -4.51
N SER A 59 -10.37 -18.13 -4.18
CA SER A 59 -11.21 -18.01 -2.98
C SER A 59 -10.43 -18.28 -1.69
N PHE A 60 -9.50 -19.22 -1.71
CA PHE A 60 -8.57 -19.49 -0.61
C PHE A 60 -7.71 -18.26 -0.32
N LEU A 61 -7.15 -17.63 -1.37
CA LEU A 61 -6.38 -16.40 -1.23
C LEU A 61 -7.23 -15.25 -0.67
N LEU A 62 -8.46 -15.08 -1.18
CA LEU A 62 -9.39 -14.06 -0.70
C LEU A 62 -9.72 -14.26 0.79
N PHE A 63 -10.03 -15.49 1.19
CA PHE A 63 -10.31 -15.84 2.59
C PHE A 63 -9.16 -15.43 3.51
N ASN A 64 -7.93 -15.83 3.15
CA ASN A 64 -6.76 -15.56 3.96
C ASN A 64 -6.42 -14.07 4.06
N ILE A 65 -6.54 -13.34 2.94
CA ILE A 65 -6.32 -11.88 2.93
C ILE A 65 -7.33 -11.18 3.84
N LEU A 66 -8.62 -11.53 3.74
CA LEU A 66 -9.68 -10.96 4.59
C LEU A 66 -9.48 -11.34 6.06
N PHE A 67 -9.20 -12.62 6.34
CA PHE A 67 -8.98 -13.11 7.70
C PHE A 67 -7.85 -12.33 8.39
N ILE A 68 -6.69 -12.22 7.74
CA ILE A 68 -5.55 -11.49 8.31
C ILE A 68 -5.87 -10.00 8.45
N SER A 69 -6.47 -9.39 7.39
CA SER A 69 -6.82 -7.97 7.42
C SER A 69 -7.87 -7.62 8.47
N TYR A 70 -8.78 -8.53 8.80
CA TYR A 70 -9.81 -8.29 9.82
C TYR A 70 -9.31 -8.59 11.23
N ILE A 71 -8.57 -9.68 11.41
CA ILE A 71 -8.20 -10.17 12.75
C ILE A 71 -6.86 -9.58 13.22
N LYS A 72 -5.87 -9.50 12.33
CA LYS A 72 -4.50 -9.12 12.73
C LYS A 72 -4.14 -7.67 12.43
N PHE A 73 -4.75 -7.04 11.43
CA PHE A 73 -4.39 -5.67 11.10
C PHE A 73 -4.89 -4.70 12.17
N LYS A 74 -3.97 -3.95 12.71
CA LYS A 74 -4.22 -2.77 13.55
C LYS A 74 -3.50 -1.59 12.91
N ASP A 75 -4.20 -0.44 12.83
CA ASP A 75 -3.60 0.76 12.25
C ASP A 75 -2.43 1.23 13.13
N PRO A 76 -1.21 1.35 12.59
CA PRO A 76 -0.04 1.80 13.35
C PRO A 76 -0.24 3.14 14.07
N TYR A 77 -1.03 4.05 13.48
CA TYR A 77 -1.32 5.33 14.11
C TYR A 77 -2.14 5.20 15.39
N ILE A 78 -3.14 4.32 15.42
CA ILE A 78 -3.95 4.11 16.65
C ILE A 78 -3.06 3.62 17.79
N TYR A 79 -2.13 2.72 17.46
CA TYR A 79 -1.15 2.25 18.43
C TYR A 79 -0.20 3.38 18.89
N ALA A 80 0.40 4.11 17.95
CA ALA A 80 1.26 5.24 18.27
C ALA A 80 0.51 6.23 19.18
N LYS A 81 -0.73 6.60 18.85
CA LYS A 81 -1.57 7.50 19.64
C LYS A 81 -1.79 6.98 21.08
N SER A 82 -2.04 5.68 21.26
CA SER A 82 -2.25 5.12 22.60
C SER A 82 -1.01 5.20 23.49
N MET A 83 0.19 5.08 22.93
CA MET A 83 1.45 5.26 23.67
C MET A 83 1.61 6.69 24.21
N TYR A 84 1.16 7.70 23.45
CA TYR A 84 1.21 9.10 23.90
C TYR A 84 0.21 9.40 25.03
N VAL A 85 -0.93 8.70 25.06
CA VAL A 85 -2.00 8.94 26.06
C VAL A 85 -1.75 8.19 27.37
N SER A 86 -1.28 6.92 27.28
CA SER A 86 -1.18 6.04 28.45
C SER A 86 -0.04 6.39 29.40
N ASN A 87 1.01 7.05 28.92
CA ASN A 87 2.19 7.28 29.74
C ASN A 87 2.17 8.61 30.51
N GLY A 88 1.15 9.47 30.36
CA GLY A 88 1.06 10.77 31.06
C GLY A 88 2.30 11.65 30.90
N ILE A 89 3.28 11.15 30.18
CA ILE A 89 4.59 11.71 29.97
C ILE A 89 4.53 12.40 28.62
N THR A 90 4.48 13.69 28.63
CA THR A 90 4.91 14.52 27.51
C THR A 90 6.43 14.34 27.40
N TYR A 91 6.91 13.14 27.06
CA TYR A 91 8.30 13.01 26.64
C TYR A 91 8.49 13.97 25.49
N GLY A 92 9.57 14.72 25.51
CA GLY A 92 9.91 15.66 24.45
C GLY A 92 9.76 14.95 23.10
N ILE A 93 8.58 15.15 22.48
CA ILE A 93 8.25 14.53 21.19
C ILE A 93 9.31 15.04 20.23
N SER A 94 10.20 14.15 19.80
CA SER A 94 11.12 14.50 18.72
C SER A 94 10.26 15.02 17.57
N LYS A 95 10.51 16.25 17.19
CA LYS A 95 9.89 16.88 16.01
C LYS A 95 10.95 16.91 14.90
N PRO A 96 11.23 15.75 14.27
CA PRO A 96 12.23 15.68 13.21
C PRO A 96 11.84 16.63 12.07
N LEU A 97 12.82 17.18 11.38
CA LEU A 97 12.54 17.90 10.14
C LEU A 97 12.02 16.94 9.08
N VAL A 98 10.94 17.32 8.41
CA VAL A 98 10.29 16.55 7.35
C VAL A 98 10.44 17.27 6.02
N SER A 99 11.07 16.61 5.02
CA SER A 99 11.16 17.12 3.66
C SER A 99 10.04 16.54 2.80
N ILE A 100 9.12 17.39 2.35
CA ILE A 100 8.04 17.02 1.44
C ILE A 100 8.51 17.24 0.01
N ILE A 101 8.66 16.16 -0.75
CA ILE A 101 9.17 16.14 -2.11
C ILE A 101 8.05 15.89 -3.09
N VAL A 102 7.82 16.84 -4.00
CA VAL A 102 6.77 16.79 -5.03
C VAL A 102 7.42 16.91 -6.41
N PRO A 103 7.67 15.80 -7.11
CA PRO A 103 8.08 15.86 -8.51
C PRO A 103 6.85 16.16 -9.38
N VAL A 104 6.98 17.12 -10.31
CA VAL A 104 5.87 17.54 -11.18
C VAL A 104 6.32 17.64 -12.63
N LYS A 105 5.41 17.25 -13.53
CA LYS A 105 5.56 17.45 -14.98
C LYS A 105 4.19 17.59 -15.63
N ASN A 106 3.94 18.76 -16.26
CA ASN A 106 2.71 19.07 -16.97
C ASN A 106 1.45 18.78 -16.14
N GLU A 107 1.32 19.50 -15.03
CA GLU A 107 0.21 19.39 -14.06
C GLU A 107 -0.35 20.77 -13.69
N GLU A 108 -0.48 21.69 -14.65
CA GLU A 108 -1.02 23.04 -14.45
C GLU A 108 -2.38 23.05 -13.74
N GLY A 109 -3.24 22.04 -14.01
CA GLY A 109 -4.56 21.91 -13.37
C GLY A 109 -4.54 21.42 -11.92
N ASN A 110 -3.44 20.81 -11.43
CA ASN A 110 -3.39 20.15 -10.14
C ASN A 110 -2.35 20.70 -9.17
N ILE A 111 -1.25 21.25 -9.70
CA ILE A 111 -0.06 21.55 -8.89
C ILE A 111 -0.34 22.56 -7.78
N ARG A 112 -1.16 23.59 -8.01
CA ARG A 112 -1.52 24.58 -6.96
C ARG A 112 -2.20 23.92 -5.79
N ASN A 113 -3.17 23.03 -6.02
CA ASN A 113 -3.89 22.31 -4.96
C ASN A 113 -2.96 21.35 -4.19
N CYS A 114 -2.07 20.66 -4.92
CA CYS A 114 -1.10 19.75 -4.35
C CYS A 114 -0.15 20.47 -3.37
N VAL A 115 0.52 21.53 -3.84
CA VAL A 115 1.46 22.31 -3.02
C VAL A 115 0.74 23.00 -1.87
N GLN A 116 -0.46 23.57 -2.11
CA GLN A 116 -1.26 24.17 -1.05
C GLN A 116 -1.60 23.16 0.06
N SER A 117 -1.86 21.89 -0.28
CA SER A 117 -2.09 20.86 0.73
C SER A 117 -0.86 20.58 1.60
N CYS A 118 0.35 20.75 1.04
CA CYS A 118 1.61 20.64 1.78
C CYS A 118 1.84 21.82 2.71
N ILE A 119 1.56 23.04 2.24
CA ILE A 119 1.63 24.28 3.03
C ILE A 119 0.68 24.18 4.24
N ASN A 120 -0.55 23.74 4.01
CA ASN A 120 -1.61 23.61 5.02
C ASN A 120 -1.39 22.45 6.01
N SER A 121 -0.29 21.72 5.92
CA SER A 121 0.02 20.67 6.90
C SER A 121 0.20 21.26 8.30
N THR A 122 -0.47 20.67 9.29
CA THR A 122 -0.41 21.07 10.71
C THR A 122 0.97 20.84 11.36
N TYR A 123 1.80 20.03 10.72
CA TYR A 123 3.16 19.81 11.19
C TYR A 123 4.07 20.98 10.84
N SER A 124 4.62 21.65 11.84
CA SER A 124 5.36 22.91 11.68
C SER A 124 6.80 22.73 11.20
N ASN A 125 7.52 21.67 11.66
CA ASN A 125 8.93 21.48 11.31
C ASN A 125 9.08 20.73 9.97
N LYS A 126 8.74 21.42 8.88
CA LYS A 126 8.76 20.87 7.52
C LYS A 126 9.46 21.83 6.54
N GLU A 127 9.99 21.26 5.49
CA GLU A 127 10.39 21.96 4.25
C GLU A 127 9.65 21.34 3.07
N ILE A 128 9.36 22.13 2.06
CA ILE A 128 8.66 21.69 0.85
C ILE A 128 9.58 21.92 -0.34
N ILE A 129 9.84 20.85 -1.09
CA ILE A 129 10.72 20.85 -2.25
C ILE A 129 9.90 20.37 -3.46
N VAL A 130 9.67 21.25 -4.41
CA VAL A 130 8.95 20.94 -5.66
C VAL A 130 9.97 20.90 -6.80
N VAL A 131 9.98 19.80 -7.56
CA VAL A 131 10.88 19.63 -8.71
C VAL A 131 10.08 19.61 -9.99
N ASN A 132 10.16 20.67 -10.77
CA ASN A 132 9.58 20.76 -12.10
C ASN A 132 10.50 20.03 -13.10
N ASP A 133 10.09 18.85 -13.54
CA ASP A 133 10.80 17.97 -14.47
C ASP A 133 10.60 18.40 -15.94
N GLY A 134 10.99 19.63 -16.28
CA GLY A 134 10.90 20.17 -17.64
C GLY A 134 9.46 20.19 -18.16
N SER A 135 8.54 20.83 -17.45
CA SER A 135 7.15 21.04 -17.91
C SER A 135 7.11 22.00 -19.09
N THR A 136 6.13 21.79 -19.99
CA THR A 136 5.92 22.59 -21.21
C THR A 136 4.58 23.33 -21.20
N ASP A 137 3.80 23.16 -20.14
CA ASP A 137 2.54 23.87 -19.84
C ASP A 137 2.78 24.98 -18.81
N ASP A 138 1.73 25.57 -18.27
CA ASP A 138 1.80 26.67 -17.29
C ASP A 138 2.26 26.25 -15.88
N THR A 139 2.67 24.97 -15.68
CA THR A 139 3.14 24.46 -14.38
C THR A 139 4.27 25.30 -13.79
N ALA A 140 5.26 25.72 -14.61
CA ALA A 140 6.39 26.51 -14.15
C ALA A 140 5.95 27.89 -13.64
N ALA A 141 5.11 28.60 -14.43
CA ALA A 141 4.58 29.91 -14.08
C ALA A 141 3.77 29.88 -12.77
N ILE A 142 2.93 28.85 -12.60
CA ILE A 142 2.14 28.65 -11.37
C ILE A 142 3.06 28.45 -10.16
N LEU A 143 4.13 27.67 -10.30
CA LEU A 143 5.09 27.44 -9.22
C LEU A 143 5.82 28.72 -8.83
N ASP A 144 6.24 29.53 -9.82
CA ASP A 144 6.90 30.83 -9.58
C ASP A 144 5.98 31.83 -8.87
N GLU A 145 4.69 31.84 -9.22
CA GLU A 145 3.69 32.61 -8.51
C GLU A 145 3.56 32.15 -7.06
N MET A 146 3.41 30.86 -6.81
CA MET A 146 3.32 30.29 -5.47
C MET A 146 4.57 30.56 -4.63
N LYS A 147 5.76 30.61 -5.25
CA LYS A 147 7.01 30.96 -4.57
C LYS A 147 7.01 32.40 -4.09
N LYS A 148 6.36 33.34 -4.82
CA LYS A 148 6.21 34.73 -4.38
C LYS A 148 5.25 34.85 -3.20
N GLU A 149 4.17 34.05 -3.22
CA GLU A 149 3.17 33.99 -2.14
C GLU A 149 3.75 33.32 -0.87
N GLU A 150 4.55 32.25 -1.03
CA GLU A 150 5.16 31.46 0.05
C GLU A 150 6.67 31.32 -0.18
N PRO A 151 7.49 32.27 0.30
CA PRO A 151 8.93 32.27 0.10
C PRO A 151 9.69 31.07 0.70
N SER A 152 9.06 30.31 1.59
CA SER A 152 9.65 29.11 2.19
C SER A 152 9.68 27.88 1.25
N LEU A 153 8.95 27.93 0.12
CA LEU A 153 8.98 26.87 -0.88
C LEU A 153 10.36 26.77 -1.55
N ASN A 154 10.88 25.57 -1.67
CA ASN A 154 12.06 25.28 -2.49
C ASN A 154 11.61 24.74 -3.85
N ILE A 155 11.85 25.45 -4.92
CA ILE A 155 11.47 25.05 -6.27
C ILE A 155 12.75 24.83 -7.08
N ILE A 156 12.82 23.67 -7.76
CA ILE A 156 13.87 23.31 -8.70
C ILE A 156 13.24 23.20 -10.07
N HIS A 157 13.66 24.02 -11.03
CA HIS A 157 13.27 23.88 -12.43
C HIS A 157 14.39 23.19 -13.20
N LEU A 158 14.12 21.98 -13.71
CA LEU A 158 15.04 21.27 -14.60
C LEU A 158 14.84 21.78 -16.03
N SER A 159 15.93 22.01 -16.73
CA SER A 159 15.90 22.51 -18.11
C SER A 159 15.27 21.51 -19.09
N GLU A 160 15.42 20.22 -18.80
CA GLU A 160 14.83 19.12 -19.58
C GLU A 160 14.31 18.02 -18.65
N SER A 161 13.43 17.19 -19.19
CA SER A 161 12.82 16.10 -18.41
C SER A 161 13.78 14.93 -18.24
N VAL A 162 14.22 14.70 -17.02
CA VAL A 162 15.04 13.55 -16.63
C VAL A 162 14.18 12.37 -16.14
N GLY A 163 12.93 12.61 -15.75
CA GLY A 163 11.98 11.63 -15.26
C GLY A 163 11.84 11.63 -13.73
N LYS A 164 10.68 11.15 -13.25
CA LYS A 164 10.27 11.24 -11.84
C LYS A 164 11.32 10.76 -10.83
N LYS A 165 12.05 9.66 -11.13
CA LYS A 165 13.04 9.11 -10.20
C LYS A 165 14.20 10.05 -9.98
N GLN A 166 14.78 10.56 -11.09
CA GLN A 166 15.90 11.48 -11.05
C GLN A 166 15.50 12.86 -10.52
N ALA A 167 14.26 13.30 -10.75
CA ALA A 167 13.72 14.50 -10.12
C ALA A 167 13.63 14.36 -8.59
N ILE A 168 13.21 13.19 -8.08
CA ILE A 168 13.19 12.92 -6.63
C ILE A 168 14.63 12.81 -6.09
N GLU A 169 15.57 12.22 -6.82
CA GLU A 169 16.99 12.17 -6.45
C GLU A 169 17.54 13.59 -6.27
N ALA A 170 17.36 14.48 -7.26
CA ALA A 170 17.78 15.87 -7.18
C ALA A 170 17.20 16.62 -5.97
N ALA A 171 15.91 16.38 -5.64
CA ALA A 171 15.32 16.91 -4.42
C ALA A 171 15.98 16.34 -3.16
N SER A 172 16.31 15.05 -3.16
CA SER A 172 16.89 14.37 -1.99
C SER A 172 18.29 14.85 -1.62
N GLU A 173 19.03 15.39 -2.59
CA GLU A 173 20.38 15.96 -2.38
C GLU A 173 20.32 17.25 -1.55
N ILE A 174 19.31 18.08 -1.74
CA ILE A 174 19.13 19.34 -1.00
C ILE A 174 18.27 19.19 0.25
N ALA A 175 17.51 18.09 0.34
CA ALA A 175 16.61 17.82 1.45
C ALA A 175 17.37 17.59 2.75
N LYS A 176 16.98 18.29 3.82
CA LYS A 176 17.63 18.23 5.14
C LYS A 176 16.87 17.38 6.15
N GLY A 177 15.64 16.97 5.83
CA GLY A 177 14.75 16.24 6.74
C GLY A 177 15.25 14.83 7.07
N GLU A 178 14.93 14.37 8.28
CA GLU A 178 15.13 13.00 8.73
C GLU A 178 14.06 12.05 8.15
N ILE A 179 12.93 12.62 7.74
CA ILE A 179 11.81 11.92 7.10
C ILE A 179 11.55 12.57 5.75
N PHE A 180 11.52 11.75 4.70
CA PHE A 180 11.12 12.17 3.36
C PHE A 180 9.66 11.79 3.11
N VAL A 181 8.89 12.72 2.59
CA VAL A 181 7.55 12.50 2.06
C VAL A 181 7.64 12.55 0.54
N SER A 182 7.23 11.50 -0.14
CA SER A 182 7.05 11.49 -1.59
C SER A 182 5.57 11.55 -1.91
N MET A 183 5.15 12.54 -2.69
CA MET A 183 3.75 12.75 -3.09
C MET A 183 3.67 13.07 -4.57
N ASP A 184 2.71 12.45 -5.27
CA ASP A 184 2.42 12.75 -6.67
C ASP A 184 1.76 14.13 -6.79
N SER A 185 2.05 14.85 -7.87
CA SER A 185 1.59 16.23 -8.12
C SER A 185 0.10 16.36 -8.41
N ASP A 186 -0.58 15.24 -8.70
CA ASP A 186 -2.04 15.15 -8.88
C ASP A 186 -2.80 14.80 -7.58
N CYS A 187 -2.10 14.78 -6.44
CA CYS A 187 -2.63 14.40 -5.13
C CYS A 187 -2.71 15.58 -4.18
N ASP A 188 -3.59 15.49 -3.17
CA ASP A 188 -3.69 16.41 -2.04
C ASP A 188 -3.80 15.63 -0.73
N MET A 189 -2.89 15.89 0.21
CA MET A 189 -2.86 15.19 1.49
C MET A 189 -3.72 15.89 2.55
N ALA A 190 -4.23 15.08 3.50
CA ALA A 190 -4.89 15.62 4.67
C ALA A 190 -3.91 16.45 5.53
N CYS A 191 -4.37 17.56 6.10
CA CYS A 191 -3.52 18.49 6.85
C CYS A 191 -2.77 17.84 8.03
N ASP A 192 -3.32 16.78 8.63
CA ASP A 192 -2.74 16.05 9.75
C ASP A 192 -1.90 14.81 9.33
N ALA A 193 -1.71 14.61 8.02
CA ALA A 193 -1.04 13.41 7.50
C ALA A 193 0.41 13.29 7.96
N VAL A 194 1.18 14.37 7.88
CA VAL A 194 2.59 14.41 8.30
C VAL A 194 2.73 14.19 9.81
N GLU A 195 1.90 14.85 10.61
CA GLU A 195 1.91 14.68 12.06
C GLU A 195 1.65 13.21 12.47
N LYS A 196 0.68 12.56 11.82
CA LYS A 196 0.37 11.15 12.05
C LYS A 196 1.54 10.24 11.68
N ALA A 197 2.19 10.50 10.56
CA ALA A 197 3.36 9.73 10.13
C ALA A 197 4.54 9.87 11.10
N VAL A 198 4.83 11.10 11.55
CA VAL A 198 5.88 11.35 12.55
C VAL A 198 5.60 10.58 13.85
N LYS A 199 4.35 10.56 14.34
CA LYS A 199 3.97 9.78 15.53
C LYS A 199 4.23 8.29 15.34
N ILE A 200 3.95 7.73 14.14
CA ILE A 200 4.24 6.32 13.83
C ILE A 200 5.76 6.07 13.80
N PHE A 201 6.56 6.92 13.16
CA PHE A 201 8.02 6.76 13.14
C PHE A 201 8.64 6.85 14.53
N ASN A 202 8.13 7.75 15.38
CA ASN A 202 8.60 7.89 16.76
C ASN A 202 8.22 6.68 17.63
N SER A 203 7.14 5.95 17.30
CA SER A 203 6.72 4.77 18.06
C SER A 203 7.58 3.53 17.81
N ASP A 204 8.28 3.45 16.68
CA ASP A 204 9.17 2.33 16.35
C ASP A 204 10.27 2.78 15.37
N ARG A 205 11.52 2.79 15.85
CA ARG A 205 12.70 3.16 15.04
C ARG A 205 12.97 2.21 13.86
N LYS A 206 12.46 0.96 13.91
CA LYS A 206 12.59 -0.01 12.81
C LYS A 206 11.61 0.24 11.66
N ILE A 207 10.67 1.17 11.77
CA ILE A 207 9.81 1.55 10.65
C ILE A 207 10.63 2.41 9.67
N GLY A 208 10.93 1.84 8.50
CA GLY A 208 11.66 2.52 7.42
C GLY A 208 10.75 3.24 6.44
N ALA A 209 9.49 2.76 6.27
CA ALA A 209 8.54 3.40 5.35
C ALA A 209 7.08 3.20 5.78
N ILE A 210 6.25 4.20 5.45
CA ILE A 210 4.81 4.20 5.71
C ILE A 210 4.08 4.55 4.40
N SER A 211 3.08 3.74 4.02
CA SER A 211 2.16 4.05 2.92
C SER A 211 0.87 4.66 3.45
N GLY A 212 0.42 5.77 2.89
CA GLY A 212 -0.87 6.38 3.19
C GLY A 212 -2.05 5.67 2.54
N HIS A 213 -3.25 6.15 2.85
CA HIS A 213 -4.54 5.65 2.37
C HIS A 213 -5.13 6.59 1.32
N GLY A 214 -5.17 6.12 0.07
CA GLY A 214 -5.71 6.87 -1.06
C GLY A 214 -7.23 6.78 -1.18
N ARG A 215 -7.86 7.90 -1.52
CA ARG A 215 -9.25 8.01 -1.97
C ARG A 215 -9.28 8.83 -3.26
N VAL A 216 -10.23 8.55 -4.12
CA VAL A 216 -10.35 9.28 -5.39
C VAL A 216 -11.00 10.64 -5.16
N ARG A 217 -10.34 11.70 -5.65
CA ARG A 217 -10.90 13.06 -5.63
C ARG A 217 -12.19 13.11 -6.46
N GLY A 218 -13.26 13.70 -5.91
CA GLY A 218 -14.52 13.86 -6.61
C GLY A 218 -15.30 12.57 -6.90
N ALA A 219 -14.96 11.42 -6.28
CA ALA A 219 -15.63 10.14 -6.56
C ALA A 219 -17.15 10.16 -6.26
N THR A 220 -17.62 10.95 -5.31
CA THR A 220 -19.04 11.02 -4.95
C THR A 220 -19.91 11.67 -6.04
N THR A 221 -19.40 12.70 -6.69
CA THR A 221 -20.10 13.50 -7.72
C THR A 221 -19.70 13.11 -9.15
N GLY A 222 -18.57 12.43 -9.30
CA GLY A 222 -17.99 12.08 -10.60
C GLY A 222 -18.71 10.94 -11.33
N ASN A 223 -18.16 10.59 -12.47
CA ASN A 223 -18.70 9.53 -13.34
C ASN A 223 -18.49 8.12 -12.75
N ALA A 224 -19.06 7.09 -13.41
CA ALA A 224 -18.98 5.70 -12.96
C ALA A 224 -17.52 5.17 -12.86
N LEU A 225 -16.60 5.65 -13.72
CA LEU A 225 -15.19 5.25 -13.68
C LEU A 225 -14.49 5.75 -12.41
N LEU A 226 -14.75 6.99 -12.00
CA LEU A 226 -14.22 7.54 -10.74
C LEU A 226 -14.72 6.73 -9.53
N LYS A 227 -16.04 6.44 -9.53
CA LYS A 227 -16.68 5.65 -8.46
C LYS A 227 -16.12 4.24 -8.36
N MET A 228 -15.93 3.56 -9.48
CA MET A 228 -15.30 2.22 -9.54
C MET A 228 -13.85 2.24 -9.05
N GLN A 229 -13.07 3.24 -9.45
CA GLN A 229 -11.68 3.37 -9.04
C GLN A 229 -11.54 3.68 -7.55
N ASP A 230 -12.42 4.51 -6.96
CA ASP A 230 -12.39 4.82 -5.53
C ASP A 230 -12.56 3.57 -4.67
N VAL A 231 -13.60 2.78 -4.93
CA VAL A 231 -13.83 1.54 -4.18
C VAL A 231 -12.72 0.52 -4.37
N TYR A 232 -12.07 0.50 -5.55
CA TYR A 232 -10.93 -0.36 -5.82
C TYR A 232 -9.68 0.08 -5.05
N ILE A 233 -9.35 1.37 -5.08
CA ILE A 233 -8.17 1.93 -4.39
C ILE A 233 -8.33 1.75 -2.87
N ASP A 234 -9.50 2.11 -2.32
CA ASP A 234 -9.79 1.91 -0.91
C ASP A 234 -9.63 0.45 -0.47
N ALA A 235 -10.22 -0.50 -1.20
CA ALA A 235 -10.10 -1.92 -0.88
C ALA A 235 -8.65 -2.42 -1.00
N SER A 236 -7.91 -1.98 -2.03
CA SER A 236 -6.50 -2.34 -2.22
C SER A 236 -5.63 -1.81 -1.07
N CYS A 237 -5.87 -0.59 -0.61
CA CYS A 237 -5.19 -0.03 0.54
C CYS A 237 -5.59 -0.76 1.83
N ARG A 238 -6.89 -0.82 2.13
CA ARG A 238 -7.37 -1.28 3.44
C ARG A 238 -7.21 -2.78 3.64
N ILE A 239 -7.51 -3.58 2.63
CA ILE A 239 -7.51 -5.03 2.76
C ILE A 239 -6.13 -5.61 2.45
N LEU A 240 -5.57 -5.30 1.27
CA LEU A 240 -4.30 -5.90 0.86
C LEU A 240 -3.11 -5.34 1.65
N LYS A 241 -2.92 -4.01 1.67
CA LYS A 241 -1.83 -3.42 2.46
C LYS A 241 -2.04 -3.59 3.97
N GLY A 242 -3.30 -3.67 4.44
CA GLY A 242 -3.61 -4.03 5.83
C GLY A 242 -3.10 -5.43 6.17
N MET A 243 -3.34 -6.41 5.30
CA MET A 243 -2.78 -7.77 5.45
C MET A 243 -1.25 -7.73 5.43
N GLU A 244 -0.62 -7.07 4.46
CA GLU A 244 0.84 -6.95 4.37
C GLU A 244 1.45 -6.25 5.59
N THR A 245 0.76 -5.25 6.17
CA THR A 245 1.17 -4.53 7.39
C THR A 245 1.21 -5.46 8.60
N SER A 246 0.30 -6.45 8.68
CA SER A 246 0.32 -7.44 9.75
C SER A 246 1.61 -8.28 9.79
N PHE A 247 2.38 -8.25 8.69
CA PHE A 247 3.71 -8.85 8.57
C PHE A 247 4.83 -7.80 8.45
N CYS A 248 4.54 -6.53 8.66
CA CYS A 248 5.48 -5.41 8.46
C CYS A 248 6.20 -5.45 7.09
N SER A 249 5.53 -5.90 6.05
CA SER A 249 6.12 -6.25 4.75
C SER A 249 5.28 -5.74 3.58
N VAL A 250 4.83 -4.47 3.66
CA VAL A 250 4.10 -3.82 2.55
C VAL A 250 4.97 -3.81 1.30
N THR A 251 4.42 -4.31 0.18
CA THR A 251 5.16 -4.50 -1.07
C THR A 251 5.22 -3.26 -1.96
N CYS A 252 4.42 -2.23 -1.64
CA CYS A 252 4.37 -0.99 -2.40
C CYS A 252 3.91 0.18 -1.54
N CYS A 253 4.84 1.08 -1.23
CA CYS A 253 4.52 2.41 -0.75
C CYS A 253 4.05 3.24 -1.96
N ALA A 254 2.75 3.61 -2.01
CA ALA A 254 2.17 4.24 -3.19
C ALA A 254 2.67 5.66 -3.40
N GLY A 255 2.93 6.05 -4.65
CA GLY A 255 3.41 7.39 -5.01
C GLY A 255 2.48 8.52 -4.61
N SER A 256 1.18 8.22 -4.48
CA SER A 256 0.20 9.22 -4.05
C SER A 256 0.53 9.87 -2.69
N LEU A 257 1.01 9.09 -1.72
CA LEU A 257 1.56 9.61 -0.46
C LEU A 257 2.30 8.50 0.27
N SER A 258 3.59 8.67 0.44
CA SER A 258 4.44 7.75 1.19
C SER A 258 5.49 8.50 1.98
N PHE A 259 5.85 7.95 3.11
CA PHE A 259 6.83 8.51 4.04
C PHE A 259 7.98 7.53 4.19
N PHE A 260 9.18 8.02 4.18
CA PHE A 260 10.39 7.22 4.26
C PHE A 260 11.34 7.81 5.31
N ARG A 261 11.93 6.96 6.12
CA ARG A 261 13.06 7.37 6.95
C ARG A 261 14.27 7.61 6.04
N ARG A 262 14.92 8.77 6.17
CA ARG A 262 16.06 9.14 5.32
C ARG A 262 17.13 8.05 5.28
N GLU A 263 17.53 7.53 6.44
CA GLU A 263 18.52 6.46 6.56
C GLU A 263 18.11 5.13 5.87
N ALA A 264 16.82 4.90 5.67
CA ALA A 264 16.32 3.71 4.98
C ALA A 264 16.36 3.82 3.46
N VAL A 265 16.36 5.04 2.89
CA VAL A 265 16.29 5.25 1.43
C VAL A 265 17.56 5.81 0.82
N MET A 266 18.28 6.69 1.53
CA MET A 266 19.48 7.36 0.98
C MET A 266 20.55 6.41 0.46
N PRO A 267 20.83 5.26 1.11
CA PRO A 267 21.83 4.32 0.59
C PRO A 267 21.51 3.75 -0.80
N TYR A 268 20.24 3.83 -1.22
CA TYR A 268 19.72 3.25 -2.47
C TYR A 268 19.24 4.30 -3.46
N MET A 269 19.28 5.59 -3.13
CA MET A 269 18.66 6.64 -3.91
C MET A 269 19.22 6.68 -5.34
N HIS A 270 20.55 6.64 -5.47
CA HIS A 270 21.20 6.63 -6.78
C HIS A 270 20.88 5.38 -7.60
N ASP A 271 21.03 4.18 -7.02
CA ASP A 271 20.73 2.92 -7.71
C ASP A 271 19.27 2.81 -8.12
N TRP A 272 18.37 3.41 -7.33
CA TRP A 272 16.94 3.47 -7.64
C TRP A 272 16.64 4.48 -8.75
N ALA A 273 17.25 5.65 -8.73
CA ALA A 273 17.03 6.68 -9.74
C ALA A 273 17.51 6.21 -11.12
N HIS A 274 18.64 5.48 -11.16
CA HIS A 274 19.27 4.95 -12.37
C HIS A 274 18.99 3.44 -12.56
N ASP A 275 17.79 2.97 -12.18
CA ASP A 275 17.40 1.56 -12.22
C ASP A 275 17.47 0.98 -13.64
N LYS A 276 18.26 -0.10 -13.81
CA LYS A 276 18.42 -0.83 -15.07
C LYS A 276 17.52 -2.06 -15.11
N PHE A 277 16.90 -2.32 -16.25
CA PHE A 277 16.04 -3.48 -16.42
C PHE A 277 16.00 -3.98 -17.87
N LEU A 278 16.30 -5.27 -18.08
CA LEU A 278 16.29 -5.94 -19.40
C LEU A 278 17.09 -5.18 -20.48
N GLY A 279 18.26 -4.67 -20.12
CA GLY A 279 19.13 -3.91 -21.01
C GLY A 279 18.69 -2.45 -21.26
N MET A 280 17.63 -1.99 -20.59
CA MET A 280 17.21 -0.60 -20.63
C MET A 280 17.88 0.15 -19.47
N GLU A 281 18.52 1.27 -19.78
CA GLU A 281 18.98 2.22 -18.80
C GLU A 281 17.83 3.15 -18.37
N ASN A 282 17.83 3.59 -17.12
CA ASN A 282 16.82 4.50 -16.56
C ASN A 282 15.38 4.02 -16.78
N PHE A 283 15.09 2.78 -16.36
CA PHE A 283 13.75 2.22 -16.50
C PHE A 283 12.71 3.08 -15.77
N LYS A 284 11.82 3.72 -16.53
CA LYS A 284 10.91 4.78 -16.04
C LYS A 284 9.75 4.27 -15.18
N PHE A 285 9.41 2.96 -15.25
CA PHE A 285 8.30 2.40 -14.48
C PHE A 285 8.76 1.83 -13.14
N ALA A 286 7.81 1.45 -12.28
CA ALA A 286 8.04 0.84 -10.98
C ALA A 286 8.73 1.74 -9.94
N THR A 287 8.56 3.05 -10.03
CA THR A 287 9.12 4.03 -9.08
C THR A 287 8.91 3.59 -7.63
N ASP A 288 7.67 3.47 -7.21
CA ASP A 288 7.27 3.20 -5.83
C ASP A 288 7.62 1.78 -5.39
N ARG A 289 7.32 0.78 -6.25
CA ARG A 289 7.57 -0.64 -5.97
C ARG A 289 9.07 -0.94 -5.87
N ARG A 290 9.88 -0.29 -6.69
CA ARG A 290 11.31 -0.53 -6.71
C ARG A 290 11.99 0.07 -5.47
N LEU A 291 11.63 1.30 -5.08
CA LEU A 291 12.13 1.91 -3.85
C LEU A 291 11.72 1.07 -2.62
N THR A 292 10.45 0.67 -2.57
CA THR A 292 9.96 -0.23 -1.51
C THR A 292 10.75 -1.55 -1.47
N ALA A 293 11.10 -2.13 -2.64
CA ALA A 293 11.87 -3.36 -2.70
C ALA A 293 13.29 -3.21 -2.14
N PHE A 294 13.96 -2.09 -2.37
CA PHE A 294 15.26 -1.82 -1.77
C PHE A 294 15.19 -1.84 -0.24
N ILE A 295 14.24 -1.11 0.34
CA ILE A 295 14.04 -1.06 1.79
C ILE A 295 13.69 -2.44 2.36
N LEU A 296 12.82 -3.20 1.65
CA LEU A 296 12.47 -4.58 2.03
C LEU A 296 13.68 -5.52 2.03
N GLY A 297 14.64 -5.28 1.16
CA GLY A 297 15.84 -6.13 0.97
C GLY A 297 16.99 -5.81 1.90
N THR A 298 16.97 -4.67 2.60
CA THR A 298 18.05 -4.26 3.51
C THR A 298 18.23 -5.28 4.62
N LYS A 299 19.47 -5.75 4.82
CA LYS A 299 19.84 -6.66 5.90
C LYS A 299 20.32 -5.85 7.11
N GLU A 300 20.05 -6.34 8.31
CA GLU A 300 20.64 -5.79 9.53
C GLU A 300 22.15 -6.11 9.51
N SER A 301 23.00 -5.06 9.53
CA SER A 301 24.45 -5.25 9.69
C SER A 301 24.74 -5.60 11.14
N SER A 302 25.61 -6.58 11.36
CA SER A 302 26.01 -7.06 12.69
C SER A 302 26.71 -6.00 13.57
N GLY A 303 26.86 -4.76 13.10
CA GLY A 303 27.54 -3.68 13.79
C GLY A 303 26.63 -2.65 14.50
N LEU A 304 25.30 -2.77 14.43
CA LEU A 304 24.38 -1.81 15.04
C LEU A 304 23.95 -2.18 16.50
N GLU A 305 24.51 -3.24 17.07
CA GLU A 305 24.14 -3.69 18.43
C GLU A 305 24.81 -2.87 19.56
N ASP A 306 25.86 -2.07 19.31
CA ASP A 306 26.67 -1.50 20.40
C ASP A 306 26.33 -0.06 20.82
N SER A 307 25.41 0.64 20.16
CA SER A 307 25.03 2.00 20.59
C SER A 307 23.77 2.08 21.48
N SER A 308 23.13 0.96 21.80
CA SER A 308 21.89 0.93 22.61
C SER A 308 22.07 0.50 24.07
N LYS A 309 23.31 0.32 24.55
CA LYS A 309 23.57 -0.17 25.92
C LYS A 309 23.61 0.91 27.02
N SER A 310 23.23 2.16 26.73
CA SER A 310 23.32 3.24 27.72
C SER A 310 21.99 3.67 28.38
N ASP A 311 20.86 3.00 28.12
CA ASP A 311 19.59 3.32 28.80
C ASP A 311 18.76 2.05 29.12
N ASP A 312 19.29 1.20 30.03
CA ASP A 312 18.65 -0.06 30.44
C ASP A 312 17.40 0.12 31.33
N SER A 313 17.05 1.31 31.76
CA SER A 313 15.86 1.55 32.60
C SER A 313 14.56 1.72 31.80
N ALA A 314 14.65 2.07 30.50
CA ALA A 314 13.49 2.23 29.61
C ALA A 314 13.17 0.96 28.79
N SER A 315 14.12 0.03 28.65
CA SER A 315 13.99 -1.14 27.78
C SER A 315 13.08 -2.25 28.36
N ASN A 316 13.00 -2.37 29.69
CA ASN A 316 12.22 -3.41 30.34
C ASN A 316 10.69 -3.20 30.29
N ILE A 317 10.23 -1.97 30.04
CA ILE A 317 8.80 -1.65 29.88
C ILE A 317 8.31 -1.93 28.46
N MET A 318 9.21 -1.94 27.46
CA MET A 318 8.85 -2.12 26.04
C MET A 318 8.59 -3.58 25.62
N HIS A 319 8.94 -4.57 26.42
CA HIS A 319 8.88 -5.98 26.03
C HIS A 319 7.49 -6.63 26.07
N ASN A 320 6.50 -6.00 26.70
CA ASN A 320 5.18 -6.63 26.97
C ASN A 320 3.99 -6.05 26.23
N ILE A 321 4.15 -5.39 25.07
CA ILE A 321 3.03 -4.76 24.36
C ILE A 321 2.61 -5.58 23.10
N PRO A 322 1.33 -6.05 23.01
CA PRO A 322 0.90 -7.10 22.08
C PRO A 322 0.83 -6.73 20.59
N VAL A 323 0.82 -5.46 20.22
CA VAL A 323 0.44 -5.04 18.83
C VAL A 323 1.58 -5.13 17.82
N LEU A 324 2.81 -4.78 18.22
CA LEU A 324 4.00 -4.95 17.39
C LEU A 324 4.78 -6.23 17.72
N ALA A 325 4.42 -6.90 18.80
CA ALA A 325 4.97 -8.21 19.17
C ALA A 325 4.70 -9.29 18.10
N HIS A 326 3.66 -9.13 17.26
CA HIS A 326 3.36 -10.04 16.14
C HIS A 326 4.33 -9.92 14.96
N CYS A 327 5.12 -8.87 14.90
CA CYS A 327 6.26 -8.77 13.97
C CYS A 327 7.55 -9.43 14.49
N LYS A 328 7.51 -10.03 15.69
CA LYS A 328 8.55 -10.96 16.14
C LYS A 328 8.54 -12.14 15.19
N ASN A 329 9.70 -12.49 14.67
CA ASN A 329 9.92 -13.64 13.80
C ASN A 329 9.08 -14.83 14.26
N GLY A 330 8.16 -15.28 13.41
CA GLY A 330 7.36 -16.47 13.68
C GLY A 330 8.28 -17.67 13.91
N LEU A 331 8.44 -18.07 15.14
CA LEU A 331 8.90 -19.32 15.75
C LEU A 331 9.70 -19.04 17.02
N ASP A 332 9.04 -18.59 18.07
CA ASP A 332 9.52 -18.82 19.44
C ASP A 332 8.36 -19.37 20.28
N THR A 333 8.01 -20.63 20.00
CA THR A 333 7.35 -21.52 20.95
C THR A 333 8.25 -22.74 21.10
N ARG A 334 9.26 -22.63 21.96
CA ARG A 334 9.80 -23.76 22.70
C ARG A 334 10.37 -23.25 24.01
N THR A 335 9.80 -23.79 25.05
CA THR A 335 10.13 -23.81 26.46
C THR A 335 11.62 -23.81 26.75
N SER A 336 11.97 -22.98 27.74
CA SER A 336 13.24 -23.03 28.47
C SER A 336 13.51 -24.43 29.05
N SER A 337 14.51 -25.11 28.55
CA SER A 337 15.24 -26.13 29.33
C SER A 337 16.73 -25.83 29.17
N SER A 338 17.36 -25.68 30.34
CA SER A 338 18.78 -25.52 30.57
C SER A 338 19.57 -26.67 29.94
N GLY A 339 20.56 -26.33 29.10
CA GLY A 339 21.50 -27.30 28.58
C GLY A 339 22.52 -26.58 27.69
N SER A 340 23.74 -26.47 28.22
CA SER A 340 24.94 -26.04 27.56
C SER A 340 25.20 -26.92 26.32
N ASP A 341 25.14 -26.34 25.11
CA ASP A 341 25.95 -26.83 24.00
C ASP A 341 26.17 -25.74 22.94
N THR A 342 27.43 -25.57 22.66
CA THR A 342 28.06 -24.64 21.72
C THR A 342 27.78 -25.02 20.27
N LYS A 343 27.60 -23.97 19.43
CA LYS A 343 27.73 -23.97 17.98
C LYS A 343 26.62 -24.63 17.16
N ASN A 344 25.49 -23.90 17.02
CA ASN A 344 24.79 -23.84 15.72
C ASN A 344 24.00 -22.51 15.65
N THR A 345 24.69 -21.41 15.41
CA THR A 345 24.07 -20.13 15.07
C THR A 345 23.46 -20.26 13.69
N ASN A 346 22.21 -20.75 13.63
CA ASN A 346 21.32 -20.48 12.52
C ASN A 346 21.25 -18.98 12.36
N ASN A 347 22.01 -18.40 11.42
CA ASN A 347 21.98 -17.02 11.00
C ASN A 347 20.59 -16.71 10.44
N LYS A 348 19.60 -16.50 11.32
CA LYS A 348 18.30 -15.95 10.96
C LYS A 348 18.57 -14.54 10.45
N LEU A 349 18.56 -14.36 9.14
CA LEU A 349 18.67 -13.06 8.48
C LEU A 349 17.61 -12.11 9.05
N ARG A 350 18.02 -11.18 9.91
CA ARG A 350 17.16 -10.10 10.40
C ARG A 350 17.10 -9.01 9.34
N TYR A 351 15.90 -8.50 9.07
CA TYR A 351 15.70 -7.37 8.17
C TYR A 351 15.76 -6.07 8.95
N ALA A 352 16.49 -5.09 8.42
CA ALA A 352 16.68 -3.81 9.07
C ALA A 352 15.35 -3.04 9.21
N TRP A 353 14.47 -3.09 8.18
CA TRP A 353 13.32 -2.19 8.11
C TRP A 353 11.97 -2.90 8.07
N LYS A 354 11.01 -2.31 8.78
CA LYS A 354 9.58 -2.58 8.71
C LYS A 354 8.92 -1.61 7.74
N ILE A 355 8.01 -2.10 6.91
CA ILE A 355 7.20 -1.26 6.03
C ILE A 355 5.74 -1.49 6.37
N VAL A 356 5.03 -0.41 6.67
CA VAL A 356 3.66 -0.45 7.17
C VAL A 356 2.73 0.46 6.35
N TYR A 357 1.44 0.21 6.44
CA TYR A 357 0.39 1.06 5.90
C TYR A 357 -0.45 1.60 7.05
N SER A 358 -0.83 2.87 6.97
CA SER A 358 -1.77 3.49 7.91
C SER A 358 -3.01 4.00 7.19
N GLN A 359 -4.16 3.52 7.63
CA GLN A 359 -5.45 3.99 7.10
C GLN A 359 -5.82 5.39 7.65
N SER A 360 -5.19 5.83 8.73
CA SER A 360 -5.40 7.15 9.35
C SER A 360 -4.70 8.28 8.59
N ILE A 361 -3.68 7.95 7.76
CA ILE A 361 -2.97 8.91 6.92
C ILE A 361 -3.66 8.97 5.57
N LYS A 362 -4.41 10.04 5.29
CA LYS A 362 -5.28 10.14 4.11
C LYS A 362 -4.70 11.04 3.03
N VAL A 363 -4.98 10.67 1.77
CA VAL A 363 -4.65 11.45 0.58
C VAL A 363 -5.75 11.29 -0.46
N ASN A 364 -6.15 12.38 -1.11
CA ASN A 364 -6.99 12.34 -2.30
C ASN A 364 -6.12 12.25 -3.54
N VAL A 365 -6.52 11.40 -4.48
CA VAL A 365 -5.74 11.03 -5.67
C VAL A 365 -6.51 11.41 -6.92
N GLY A 366 -5.85 12.05 -7.85
CA GLY A 366 -6.33 12.20 -9.22
C GLY A 366 -6.30 10.85 -9.94
N VAL A 367 -7.35 10.54 -10.69
CA VAL A 367 -7.41 9.28 -11.48
C VAL A 367 -8.02 9.55 -12.85
N PRO A 368 -7.76 8.69 -13.84
CA PRO A 368 -8.34 8.83 -15.17
C PRO A 368 -9.86 8.88 -15.17
N GLU A 369 -10.41 9.87 -15.86
CA GLU A 369 -11.86 10.07 -16.02
C GLU A 369 -12.44 9.40 -17.28
N THR A 370 -11.56 8.97 -18.20
CA THR A 370 -11.95 8.32 -19.43
C THR A 370 -11.39 6.92 -19.55
N PHE A 371 -12.09 6.04 -20.26
CA PHE A 371 -11.67 4.65 -20.42
C PHE A 371 -10.31 4.50 -21.13
N PRO A 372 -9.98 5.22 -22.22
CA PRO A 372 -8.66 5.12 -22.84
C PRO A 372 -7.51 5.52 -21.93
N THR A 373 -7.67 6.59 -21.14
CA THR A 373 -6.64 7.02 -20.17
C THR A 373 -6.48 6.02 -19.03
N LEU A 374 -7.59 5.41 -18.59
CA LEU A 374 -7.57 4.35 -17.60
C LEU A 374 -6.81 3.10 -18.11
N ILE A 375 -7.05 2.68 -19.35
CA ILE A 375 -6.32 1.55 -19.97
C ILE A 375 -4.82 1.84 -20.01
N ARG A 376 -4.42 3.06 -20.43
CA ARG A 376 -3.00 3.47 -20.45
C ARG A 376 -2.38 3.41 -19.05
N GLN A 377 -3.08 3.90 -18.03
CA GLN A 377 -2.64 3.80 -16.63
C GLN A 377 -2.50 2.33 -16.19
N GLN A 378 -3.49 1.48 -16.53
CA GLN A 378 -3.45 0.05 -16.19
C GLN A 378 -2.28 -0.68 -16.86
N ILE A 379 -1.91 -0.33 -18.10
CA ILE A 379 -0.72 -0.88 -18.78
C ILE A 379 0.56 -0.46 -18.03
N ARG A 380 0.69 0.81 -17.66
CA ARG A 380 1.83 1.30 -16.84
C ARG A 380 1.96 0.52 -15.53
N TRP A 381 0.84 0.30 -14.83
CA TRP A 381 0.86 -0.45 -13.57
C TRP A 381 1.25 -1.91 -13.76
N ARG A 382 0.92 -2.55 -14.91
CA ARG A 382 1.37 -3.92 -15.20
C ARG A 382 2.84 -3.97 -15.56
N LYS A 383 3.37 -3.00 -16.30
CA LYS A 383 4.82 -2.88 -16.53
C LYS A 383 5.58 -2.72 -15.21
N SER A 384 5.07 -1.85 -14.33
CA SER A 384 5.59 -1.68 -12.97
C SER A 384 5.54 -2.99 -12.15
N PHE A 385 4.42 -3.73 -12.26
CA PHE A 385 4.27 -5.02 -11.58
C PHE A 385 5.27 -6.06 -12.10
N ILE A 386 5.45 -6.19 -13.42
CA ILE A 386 6.44 -7.10 -14.02
C ILE A 386 7.85 -6.78 -13.49
N ARG A 387 8.27 -5.51 -13.48
CA ARG A 387 9.56 -5.12 -12.90
C ARG A 387 9.69 -5.52 -11.44
N SER A 388 8.61 -5.35 -10.67
CA SER A 388 8.61 -5.69 -9.23
C SER A 388 8.73 -7.17 -8.96
N LEU A 389 8.36 -8.06 -9.89
CA LEU A 389 8.57 -9.51 -9.73
C LEU A 389 10.06 -9.85 -9.60
N PHE A 390 10.89 -9.22 -10.43
CA PHE A 390 12.34 -9.43 -10.38
C PHE A 390 12.99 -8.78 -9.15
N ALA A 391 12.42 -7.69 -8.65
CA ALA A 391 12.93 -6.98 -7.49
C ALA A 391 12.42 -7.59 -6.17
N THR A 392 11.11 -7.48 -5.94
CA THR A 392 10.47 -7.95 -4.70
C THR A 392 10.41 -9.49 -4.66
N GLY A 393 10.12 -10.14 -5.79
CA GLY A 393 10.04 -11.59 -5.87
C GLY A 393 11.35 -12.30 -5.50
N GLY A 394 12.49 -11.70 -5.82
CA GLY A 394 13.80 -12.27 -5.45
C GLY A 394 14.14 -12.22 -3.96
N ILE A 395 13.44 -11.41 -3.18
CA ILE A 395 13.71 -11.19 -1.75
C ILE A 395 12.56 -11.60 -0.83
N TYR A 396 11.33 -11.62 -1.32
CA TYR A 396 10.14 -11.75 -0.46
C TYR A 396 10.01 -13.14 0.19
N TRP A 397 10.60 -14.19 -0.39
CA TRP A 397 10.67 -15.54 0.20
C TRP A 397 11.38 -15.56 1.57
N ARG A 398 12.19 -14.54 1.84
CA ARG A 398 12.88 -14.39 3.13
C ARG A 398 11.99 -13.77 4.22
N ARG A 399 10.85 -13.17 3.86
CA ARG A 399 9.86 -12.61 4.79
C ARG A 399 9.11 -13.75 5.51
N PRO A 400 8.25 -13.46 6.53
CA PRO A 400 7.52 -14.52 7.21
C PRO A 400 6.85 -15.47 6.22
N PHE A 401 7.02 -16.77 6.41
CA PHE A 401 6.61 -17.81 5.45
C PHE A 401 5.18 -17.60 4.92
N TYR A 402 4.25 -17.29 5.80
CA TYR A 402 2.85 -17.10 5.41
C TYR A 402 2.63 -15.86 4.52
N ALA A 403 3.35 -14.79 4.77
CA ALA A 403 3.33 -13.61 3.90
C ALA A 403 3.90 -13.93 2.52
N ALA A 404 5.02 -14.67 2.48
CA ALA A 404 5.64 -15.12 1.23
C ALA A 404 4.73 -16.06 0.45
N LEU A 405 4.09 -17.03 1.12
CA LEU A 405 3.12 -17.95 0.51
C LEU A 405 1.98 -17.18 -0.19
N LEU A 406 1.34 -16.26 0.53
CA LEU A 406 0.23 -15.48 -0.03
C LEU A 406 0.69 -14.57 -1.18
N TYR A 407 1.89 -14.00 -1.07
CA TYR A 407 2.47 -13.16 -2.12
C TYR A 407 2.70 -13.96 -3.41
N TYR A 408 3.37 -15.11 -3.34
CA TYR A 408 3.65 -15.94 -4.54
C TYR A 408 2.37 -16.55 -5.11
N LEU A 409 1.43 -16.99 -4.27
CA LEU A 409 0.12 -17.45 -4.72
C LEU A 409 -0.62 -16.34 -5.49
N GLN A 410 -0.63 -15.12 -4.96
CA GLN A 410 -1.25 -13.98 -5.63
C GLN A 410 -0.62 -13.70 -7.01
N ILE A 411 0.70 -13.81 -7.12
CA ILE A 411 1.42 -13.63 -8.39
C ILE A 411 1.02 -14.73 -9.37
N SER A 412 1.10 -16.00 -8.97
CA SER A 412 0.76 -17.14 -9.83
C SER A 412 -0.66 -17.02 -10.37
N LEU A 413 -1.63 -16.69 -9.52
CA LEU A 413 -3.02 -16.52 -9.94
C LEU A 413 -3.20 -15.33 -10.90
N LYS A 414 -2.42 -14.26 -10.76
CA LYS A 414 -2.49 -13.11 -11.71
C LYS A 414 -2.00 -13.49 -13.10
N PHE A 415 -0.95 -14.33 -13.21
CA PHE A 415 -0.44 -14.78 -14.51
C PHE A 415 -1.31 -15.87 -15.15
N LEU A 416 -1.92 -16.74 -14.36
CA LEU A 416 -2.85 -17.75 -14.85
C LEU A 416 -4.18 -17.19 -15.32
N ARG A 417 -4.59 -16.02 -14.78
CA ARG A 417 -5.90 -15.43 -15.04
C ARG A 417 -6.26 -15.30 -16.52
N PRO A 418 -5.40 -14.74 -17.43
CA PRO A 418 -5.74 -14.64 -18.84
C PRO A 418 -6.05 -15.98 -19.48
N LEU A 419 -5.28 -17.03 -19.14
CA LEU A 419 -5.48 -18.38 -19.67
C LEU A 419 -6.82 -18.98 -19.20
N ILE A 420 -7.15 -18.79 -17.93
CA ILE A 420 -8.44 -19.25 -17.38
C ILE A 420 -9.59 -18.47 -18.03
N VAL A 421 -9.46 -17.17 -18.21
CA VAL A 421 -10.50 -16.35 -18.89
C VAL A 421 -10.67 -16.80 -20.34
N LEU A 422 -9.57 -17.10 -21.04
CA LEU A 422 -9.62 -17.66 -22.39
C LEU A 422 -10.40 -18.98 -22.42
N LYS A 423 -10.08 -19.87 -21.47
CA LYS A 423 -10.79 -21.16 -21.34
C LYS A 423 -12.28 -20.96 -21.09
N VAL A 424 -12.64 -20.09 -20.15
CA VAL A 424 -14.05 -19.82 -19.78
C VAL A 424 -14.83 -19.16 -20.92
N LEU A 425 -14.22 -18.27 -21.71
CA LEU A 425 -14.93 -17.54 -22.76
C LEU A 425 -14.97 -18.26 -24.12
N ILE A 426 -14.04 -19.17 -24.38
CA ILE A 426 -13.92 -19.83 -25.70
C ILE A 426 -14.08 -21.34 -25.57
N PHE A 427 -13.24 -22.01 -24.78
CA PHE A 427 -13.19 -23.49 -24.77
C PHE A 427 -14.40 -24.13 -24.10
N LEU A 428 -14.85 -23.59 -22.94
CA LEU A 428 -16.02 -24.18 -22.24
C LEU A 428 -17.33 -23.99 -23.01
N PRO A 429 -17.63 -22.83 -23.65
CA PRO A 429 -18.80 -22.73 -24.51
C PRO A 429 -18.78 -23.73 -25.66
N LEU A 430 -17.63 -23.96 -26.28
CA LEU A 430 -17.48 -24.94 -27.36
C LEU A 430 -17.68 -26.39 -26.90
N SER A 431 -17.35 -26.69 -25.63
CA SER A 431 -17.59 -28.00 -25.03
C SER A 431 -18.99 -28.17 -24.42
N GLY A 432 -19.80 -27.10 -24.38
CA GLY A 432 -21.14 -27.11 -23.76
C GLY A 432 -21.15 -27.10 -22.23
N ASP A 433 -20.02 -26.86 -21.55
CA ASP A 433 -19.95 -26.78 -20.07
C ASP A 433 -20.45 -25.44 -19.53
N LEU A 434 -21.75 -25.24 -19.60
CA LEU A 434 -22.41 -24.04 -19.09
C LEU A 434 -22.35 -23.92 -17.57
N ILE A 435 -22.30 -25.05 -16.85
CA ILE A 435 -22.26 -25.06 -15.38
C ILE A 435 -20.99 -24.41 -14.87
N THR A 436 -19.83 -24.83 -15.38
CA THR A 436 -18.54 -24.22 -14.99
C THR A 436 -18.50 -22.74 -15.32
N ILE A 437 -19.03 -22.32 -16.49
CA ILE A 437 -19.11 -20.93 -16.90
C ILE A 437 -19.91 -20.10 -15.89
N LEU A 438 -21.13 -20.51 -15.58
CA LEU A 438 -22.02 -19.81 -14.64
C LEU A 438 -21.42 -19.72 -13.24
N LEU A 439 -20.81 -20.80 -12.75
CA LEU A 439 -20.12 -20.82 -11.45
C LEU A 439 -18.90 -19.91 -11.42
N TYR A 440 -18.17 -19.80 -12.53
CA TYR A 440 -17.03 -18.86 -12.61
C TYR A 440 -17.49 -17.39 -12.56
N PHE A 441 -18.51 -17.02 -13.35
CA PHE A 441 -19.07 -15.67 -13.36
C PHE A 441 -19.65 -15.28 -12.00
N SER A 442 -20.44 -16.18 -11.39
CA SER A 442 -21.00 -15.95 -10.06
C SER A 442 -19.92 -15.77 -9.01
N GLY A 443 -18.83 -16.53 -9.09
CA GLY A 443 -17.66 -16.38 -8.21
C GLY A 443 -16.95 -15.04 -8.34
N VAL A 444 -16.82 -14.50 -9.56
CA VAL A 444 -16.26 -13.17 -9.81
C VAL A 444 -17.14 -12.08 -9.21
N LEU A 445 -18.45 -12.16 -9.43
CA LEU A 445 -19.42 -11.21 -8.85
C LEU A 445 -19.44 -11.28 -7.33
N PHE A 446 -19.44 -12.49 -6.76
CA PHE A 446 -19.39 -12.69 -5.32
C PHE A 446 -18.14 -12.07 -4.69
N ALA A 447 -16.97 -12.28 -5.27
CA ALA A 447 -15.73 -11.65 -4.79
C ALA A 447 -15.84 -10.13 -4.81
N GLY A 448 -16.42 -9.55 -5.87
CA GLY A 448 -16.72 -8.12 -5.96
C GLY A 448 -17.67 -7.64 -4.87
N MET A 449 -18.73 -8.40 -4.58
CA MET A 449 -19.70 -8.08 -3.52
C MET A 449 -19.05 -8.08 -2.14
N ILE A 450 -18.20 -9.05 -1.82
CA ILE A 450 -17.47 -9.11 -0.54
C ILE A 450 -16.66 -7.84 -0.31
N TYR A 451 -15.88 -7.40 -1.31
CA TYR A 451 -15.13 -6.13 -1.22
C TYR A 451 -16.06 -4.90 -1.14
N GLY A 452 -17.20 -4.93 -1.83
CA GLY A 452 -18.21 -3.87 -1.77
C GLY A 452 -18.84 -3.75 -0.37
N VAL A 453 -19.24 -4.87 0.23
CA VAL A 453 -19.80 -4.90 1.60
C VAL A 453 -18.78 -4.41 2.61
N ASP A 454 -17.50 -4.82 2.54
CA ASP A 454 -16.44 -4.28 3.40
C ASP A 454 -16.31 -2.76 3.27
N PHE A 455 -16.38 -2.23 2.03
CA PHE A 455 -16.38 -0.78 1.80
C PHE A 455 -17.59 -0.11 2.46
N ARG A 456 -18.80 -0.65 2.31
CA ARG A 456 -20.03 -0.13 2.90
C ARG A 456 -19.97 -0.09 4.42
N LEU A 457 -19.40 -1.12 5.05
CA LEU A 457 -19.23 -1.16 6.51
C LEU A 457 -18.35 -0.02 7.03
N ARG A 458 -17.33 0.36 6.26
CA ARG A 458 -16.40 1.43 6.62
C ARG A 458 -16.87 2.83 6.24
N ASN A 459 -17.73 2.90 5.23
CA ASN A 459 -18.29 4.14 4.70
C ASN A 459 -19.84 4.07 4.75
N PRO A 460 -20.44 4.11 5.95
CA PRO A 460 -21.89 4.03 6.10
C PRO A 460 -22.56 5.22 5.39
N GLY A 461 -23.64 4.97 4.65
CA GLY A 461 -24.30 6.00 3.83
C GLY A 461 -23.82 6.08 2.38
N SER A 462 -22.60 5.61 2.04
CA SER A 462 -22.11 5.64 0.67
C SER A 462 -22.75 4.55 -0.20
N SER A 463 -23.24 4.90 -1.38
CA SER A 463 -23.72 3.97 -2.41
C SER A 463 -22.61 3.46 -3.33
N LEU A 464 -21.39 3.95 -3.19
CA LEU A 464 -20.26 3.62 -4.08
C LEU A 464 -19.91 2.12 -4.06
N TRP A 465 -20.23 1.40 -3.00
CA TRP A 465 -19.96 -0.04 -2.86
C TRP A 465 -20.55 -0.88 -3.99
N LEU A 466 -21.67 -0.44 -4.61
CA LEU A 466 -22.31 -1.10 -5.75
C LEU A 466 -21.44 -1.13 -7.01
N TYR A 467 -20.48 -0.22 -7.14
CA TYR A 467 -19.55 -0.18 -8.26
C TYR A 467 -18.40 -1.19 -8.16
N ARG A 468 -18.22 -1.82 -7.00
CA ARG A 468 -17.11 -2.76 -6.78
C ARG A 468 -17.23 -4.07 -7.58
N PRO A 469 -18.39 -4.73 -7.68
CA PRO A 469 -18.57 -5.89 -8.54
C PRO A 469 -18.26 -5.61 -10.01
N LEU A 470 -18.69 -4.44 -10.52
CA LEU A 470 -18.39 -4.01 -11.90
C LEU A 470 -16.89 -3.87 -12.14
N PHE A 471 -16.17 -3.24 -11.20
CA PHE A 471 -14.72 -3.13 -11.33
C PHE A 471 -14.02 -4.49 -11.22
N THR A 472 -14.53 -5.41 -10.41
CA THR A 472 -14.01 -6.79 -10.32
C THR A 472 -14.20 -7.53 -11.63
N PHE A 473 -15.35 -7.34 -12.27
CA PHE A 473 -15.61 -7.88 -13.61
C PHE A 473 -14.61 -7.32 -14.64
N MET A 474 -14.43 -6.00 -14.69
CA MET A 474 -13.44 -5.36 -15.58
C MET A 474 -12.02 -5.88 -15.32
N THR A 475 -11.60 -6.03 -14.05
CA THR A 475 -10.27 -6.53 -13.73
C THR A 475 -10.06 -7.98 -14.12
N THR A 476 -11.12 -8.78 -14.15
CA THR A 476 -11.06 -10.19 -14.53
C THR A 476 -11.09 -10.37 -16.05
N PHE A 477 -12.02 -9.77 -16.73
CA PHE A 477 -12.27 -10.06 -18.15
C PHE A 477 -11.55 -9.09 -19.11
N VAL A 478 -11.31 -7.84 -18.70
CA VAL A 478 -10.64 -6.84 -19.57
C VAL A 478 -9.18 -6.68 -19.17
N TYR A 479 -8.90 -6.37 -17.90
CA TYR A 479 -7.54 -6.00 -17.50
C TYR A 479 -6.59 -7.20 -17.36
N SER A 480 -7.10 -8.44 -17.30
CA SER A 480 -6.24 -9.63 -17.26
C SER A 480 -5.34 -9.74 -18.48
N TRP A 481 -5.84 -9.37 -19.66
CA TRP A 481 -5.10 -9.39 -20.93
C TRP A 481 -3.98 -8.35 -20.99
N LEU A 482 -4.13 -7.25 -20.27
CA LEU A 482 -3.14 -6.17 -20.27
C LEU A 482 -1.79 -6.60 -19.69
N ILE A 483 -1.70 -7.71 -18.94
CA ILE A 483 -0.42 -8.21 -18.45
C ILE A 483 0.41 -8.79 -19.59
N ILE A 484 -0.22 -9.48 -20.55
CA ILE A 484 0.43 -10.01 -21.74
C ILE A 484 0.90 -8.86 -22.62
N TYR A 485 0.02 -7.89 -22.89
CA TYR A 485 0.37 -6.71 -23.66
C TYR A 485 1.51 -5.92 -23.03
N ALA A 486 1.50 -5.73 -21.70
CA ALA A 486 2.55 -5.05 -20.95
C ALA A 486 3.89 -5.79 -21.03
N ALA A 487 3.87 -7.13 -21.00
CA ALA A 487 5.08 -7.95 -21.12
C ALA A 487 5.71 -7.81 -22.53
N ILE A 488 4.90 -7.90 -23.58
CA ILE A 488 5.36 -7.74 -24.98
C ILE A 488 5.89 -6.33 -25.21
N THR A 489 5.23 -5.32 -24.65
CA THR A 489 5.57 -3.90 -24.85
C THR A 489 6.45 -3.32 -23.75
N ILE A 490 7.11 -4.14 -22.94
CA ILE A 490 7.86 -3.68 -21.75
C ILE A 490 8.94 -2.65 -22.09
N LYS A 491 9.57 -2.79 -23.27
CA LYS A 491 10.60 -1.88 -23.76
C LYS A 491 10.05 -0.54 -24.30
N LYS A 492 8.75 -0.44 -24.60
CA LYS A 492 8.15 0.83 -25.03
C LYS A 492 7.96 1.74 -23.83
N THR A 493 8.76 2.81 -23.75
CA THR A 493 8.84 3.70 -22.57
C THR A 493 7.97 4.95 -22.69
N ALA A 494 7.14 5.08 -23.72
CA ALA A 494 6.24 6.22 -23.86
C ALA A 494 5.42 6.38 -22.56
N TRP A 495 5.59 7.52 -21.89
CA TRP A 495 5.00 7.79 -20.58
C TRP A 495 3.54 8.25 -20.72
N ARG A 496 3.18 8.95 -21.82
CA ARG A 496 1.84 9.46 -22.15
C ARG A 496 1.43 9.10 -23.57
#